data_361e0439efe0995436d855d70a8d9d2f
#
_entry.id   361e0439efe0995436d855d70a8d9d2f
#
_cell.length_a   1.000
_cell.length_b   1.000
_cell.length_c   1.000
_cell.angle_alpha   90.00
_cell.angle_beta   90.00
_cell.angle_gamma   90.00
#
_symmetry.space_group_name_H-M   'P 1'
#
loop_
_entity.id
_entity.type
_entity.pdbx_description
1 polymer ?
#
loop_
_entity_poly.entity_id
_entity_poly.type
_entity_poly.pdbx_seq_one_letter_code
_entity_poly.pdbx_strand_id
1 'polypeptide(L)'
;ANYLGRAAKEIFEVNGNVVYGFLDDNKSLHNKELDETFILGSTDDDGFLKLIGKKCEAFIAVDDNRLRKNLVNMLHEVRHVQPVNAVHSNALIAKHVELGHGNFIDQGVKVGVGVKIGNHCLLQAGCIIGAEVSISDFVQIGSGSIISSGVTIEEEAFIGAGVTVVSGITIGKGARIGAGSVVVAPVKAGETVFGNPAQPIKS
;
A
#
# COMPACT_ATOMS: atom_id res chain seq x y z
N ALA A 1 -5.14 3.96 16.05
CA ALA A 1 -4.15 3.53 15.06
C ALA A 1 -4.61 2.23 14.43
N ASN A 2 -4.64 2.17 13.12
CA ASN A 2 -5.02 0.98 12.40
C ASN A 2 -3.86 -0.05 12.37
N TYR A 3 -4.17 -1.27 11.93
CA TYR A 3 -3.17 -2.34 11.84
C TYR A 3 -1.96 -1.94 10.96
N LEU A 4 -2.17 -1.12 9.93
CA LEU A 4 -1.13 -0.70 8.99
C LEU A 4 -0.05 0.16 9.68
N GLY A 5 -0.43 1.01 10.63
CA GLY A 5 0.53 1.79 11.43
C GLY A 5 1.45 0.91 12.26
N ARG A 6 0.89 -0.13 12.90
CA ARG A 6 1.65 -1.09 13.70
C ARG A 6 2.58 -1.94 12.81
N ALA A 7 2.06 -2.44 11.69
CA ALA A 7 2.85 -3.23 10.76
C ALA A 7 3.99 -2.40 10.12
N ALA A 8 3.73 -1.15 9.77
CA ALA A 8 4.78 -0.26 9.25
C ALA A 8 5.85 0.04 10.31
N LYS A 9 5.45 0.25 11.58
CA LYS A 9 6.40 0.42 12.70
C LYS A 9 7.32 -0.79 12.80
N GLU A 10 6.75 -2.00 12.85
CA GLU A 10 7.52 -3.24 12.92
C GLU A 10 8.52 -3.35 11.76
N ILE A 11 8.08 -3.04 10.54
CA ILE A 11 8.95 -3.04 9.35
C ILE A 11 10.14 -2.09 9.53
N PHE A 12 9.88 -0.86 9.98
CA PHE A 12 10.95 0.12 10.18
C PHE A 12 11.93 -0.31 11.25
N GLU A 13 11.45 -0.84 12.38
CA GLU A 13 12.29 -1.29 13.49
C GLU A 13 13.14 -2.52 13.12
N VAL A 14 12.55 -3.51 12.45
CA VAL A 14 13.29 -4.67 11.93
C VAL A 14 14.37 -4.26 10.94
N ASN A 15 14.15 -3.19 10.19
CA ASN A 15 15.14 -2.62 9.26
C ASN A 15 16.16 -1.70 9.96
N GLY A 16 16.13 -1.58 11.30
CA GLY A 16 17.09 -0.80 12.08
C GLY A 16 16.77 0.70 12.16
N ASN A 17 15.57 1.12 11.78
CA ASN A 17 15.12 2.50 11.94
C ASN A 17 14.45 2.71 13.31
N VAL A 18 14.47 3.94 13.79
CA VAL A 18 13.76 4.35 15.00
C VAL A 18 12.46 5.05 14.59
N VAL A 19 11.33 4.54 15.05
CA VAL A 19 10.04 5.20 14.87
C VAL A 19 9.86 6.23 15.98
N TYR A 20 9.90 7.50 15.62
CA TYR A 20 9.83 8.62 16.55
C TYR A 20 8.45 8.77 17.20
N GLY A 21 7.37 8.50 16.46
CA GLY A 21 6.01 8.58 16.94
C GLY A 21 4.97 8.40 15.84
N PHE A 22 3.72 8.34 16.26
CA PHE A 22 2.56 8.35 15.38
C PHE A 22 1.87 9.70 15.41
N LEU A 23 1.28 10.10 14.29
CA LEU A 23 0.31 11.19 14.19
C LEU A 23 -1.06 10.59 13.85
N ASP A 24 -2.11 11.01 14.57
CA ASP A 24 -3.48 10.52 14.39
C ASP A 24 -4.45 11.66 14.73
N ASP A 25 -5.44 11.90 13.86
CA ASP A 25 -6.40 12.99 14.05
C ASP A 25 -7.43 12.72 15.16
N ASN A 26 -7.49 11.49 15.65
CA ASN A 26 -8.32 11.16 16.80
C ASN A 26 -7.67 11.66 18.11
N LYS A 27 -8.09 12.83 18.55
CA LYS A 27 -7.59 13.49 19.78
C LYS A 27 -7.65 12.61 21.03
N SER A 28 -8.57 11.64 21.08
CA SER A 28 -8.68 10.72 22.23
C SER A 28 -7.49 9.77 22.34
N LEU A 29 -6.70 9.63 21.29
CA LEU A 29 -5.51 8.79 21.23
C LEU A 29 -4.21 9.56 21.55
N HIS A 30 -4.23 10.88 21.53
CA HIS A 30 -3.04 11.69 21.76
C HIS A 30 -2.43 11.40 23.14
N ASN A 31 -1.12 11.37 23.21
CA ASN A 31 -0.31 11.01 24.38
C ASN A 31 -0.52 9.58 24.89
N LYS A 32 -1.24 8.74 24.16
CA LYS A 32 -1.30 7.30 24.43
C LYS A 32 -0.17 6.58 23.72
N GLU A 33 0.28 5.53 24.35
CA GLU A 33 1.29 4.63 23.84
C GLU A 33 0.66 3.54 22.99
N LEU A 34 1.26 3.23 21.87
CA LEU A 34 0.94 2.13 20.98
C LEU A 34 2.24 1.37 20.68
N ASP A 35 2.34 0.13 21.17
CA ASP A 35 3.53 -0.71 20.98
C ASP A 35 4.84 0.06 21.29
N GLU A 36 4.96 0.60 22.50
CA GLU A 36 6.11 1.36 23.00
C GLU A 36 6.41 2.68 22.26
N THR A 37 5.49 3.15 21.41
CA THR A 37 5.62 4.41 20.67
C THR A 37 4.41 5.30 20.91
N PHE A 38 4.63 6.59 21.17
CA PHE A 38 3.56 7.52 21.49
C PHE A 38 2.85 8.06 20.25
N ILE A 39 1.54 8.30 20.40
CA ILE A 39 0.74 9.09 19.47
C ILE A 39 0.91 10.56 19.88
N LEU A 40 1.67 11.31 19.10
CA LEU A 40 2.18 12.62 19.47
C LEU A 40 1.17 13.75 19.27
N GLY A 41 0.35 13.66 18.21
CA GLY A 41 -0.59 14.71 17.85
C GLY A 41 -1.32 14.45 16.56
N SER A 42 -1.96 15.49 16.02
CA SER A 42 -2.70 15.44 14.76
C SER A 42 -1.77 15.43 13.54
N THR A 43 -2.27 14.96 12.41
CA THR A 43 -1.52 14.88 11.14
C THR A 43 -1.18 16.25 10.56
N ASP A 44 -1.88 17.31 10.98
CA ASP A 44 -1.68 18.70 10.58
C ASP A 44 -0.89 19.54 11.60
N ASP A 45 -0.31 18.93 12.66
CA ASP A 45 0.45 19.65 13.68
C ASP A 45 1.76 20.20 13.13
N ASP A 46 1.85 21.52 13.03
CA ASP A 46 3.01 22.25 12.52
C ASP A 46 4.31 21.93 13.27
N GLY A 47 4.23 21.61 14.55
CA GLY A 47 5.39 21.27 15.39
C GLY A 47 6.08 20.00 14.87
N PHE A 48 5.31 18.97 14.55
CA PHE A 48 5.80 17.71 14.01
C PHE A 48 6.08 17.79 12.51
N LEU A 49 5.19 18.41 11.74
CA LEU A 49 5.39 18.57 10.30
C LEU A 49 6.72 19.26 9.95
N LYS A 50 7.18 20.22 10.74
CA LYS A 50 8.48 20.90 10.54
C LYS A 50 9.70 19.98 10.63
N LEU A 51 9.58 18.83 11.27
CA LEU A 51 10.67 17.86 11.39
C LEU A 51 10.81 16.99 10.15
N ILE A 52 9.69 16.73 9.46
CA ILE A 52 9.64 15.86 8.27
C ILE A 52 10.44 16.49 7.13
N GLY A 53 11.31 15.70 6.50
CA GLY A 53 12.23 16.13 5.44
C GLY A 53 13.49 16.85 5.94
N LYS A 54 13.66 17.02 7.27
CA LYS A 54 14.86 17.64 7.88
C LYS A 54 15.54 16.74 8.90
N LYS A 55 14.78 16.19 9.83
CA LYS A 55 15.28 15.34 10.93
C LYS A 55 14.68 13.95 10.92
N CYS A 56 13.55 13.76 10.30
CA CYS A 56 12.89 12.49 10.13
C CYS A 56 12.19 12.43 8.77
N GLU A 57 11.81 11.23 8.40
CA GLU A 57 10.97 10.90 7.25
C GLU A 57 9.57 10.53 7.72
N ALA A 58 8.62 10.43 6.81
CA ALA A 58 7.26 10.03 7.13
C ALA A 58 6.77 8.90 6.22
N PHE A 59 5.97 8.03 6.78
CA PHE A 59 5.19 7.03 6.06
C PHE A 59 3.70 7.24 6.37
N ILE A 60 2.82 7.12 5.37
CA ILE A 60 1.38 7.33 5.56
C ILE A 60 0.69 5.97 5.70
N ALA A 61 0.44 5.58 6.94
CA ALA A 61 -0.13 4.30 7.33
C ALA A 61 -1.67 4.32 7.35
N VAL A 62 -2.29 4.60 6.21
CA VAL A 62 -3.74 4.68 6.04
C VAL A 62 -4.18 3.80 4.87
N ASP A 63 -5.15 2.91 5.11
CA ASP A 63 -5.70 1.99 4.10
C ASP A 63 -6.82 2.61 3.25
N ASP A 64 -7.53 3.61 3.76
CA ASP A 64 -8.47 4.38 2.95
C ASP A 64 -7.74 5.22 1.90
N ASN A 65 -7.98 4.93 0.62
CA ASN A 65 -7.31 5.61 -0.50
C ASN A 65 -7.56 7.12 -0.54
N ARG A 66 -8.78 7.55 -0.21
CA ARG A 66 -9.14 8.98 -0.24
C ARG A 66 -8.37 9.75 0.84
N LEU A 67 -8.37 9.21 2.05
CA LEU A 67 -7.63 9.82 3.16
C LEU A 67 -6.12 9.78 2.90
N ARG A 68 -5.58 8.64 2.39
CA ARG A 68 -4.16 8.51 2.05
C ARG A 68 -3.74 9.54 1.01
N LYS A 69 -4.53 9.75 -0.06
CA LYS A 69 -4.28 10.78 -1.07
C LYS A 69 -4.24 12.19 -0.48
N ASN A 70 -5.19 12.52 0.39
CA ASN A 70 -5.23 13.83 1.04
C ASN A 70 -3.98 14.09 1.88
N LEU A 71 -3.54 13.09 2.66
CA LEU A 71 -2.33 13.22 3.48
C LEU A 71 -1.05 13.30 2.63
N VAL A 72 -0.97 12.55 1.52
CA VAL A 72 0.14 12.65 0.56
C VAL A 72 0.22 14.05 -0.03
N ASN A 73 -0.90 14.58 -0.50
CA ASN A 73 -0.97 15.92 -1.08
C ASN A 73 -0.57 16.99 -0.05
N MET A 74 -1.12 16.91 1.16
CA MET A 74 -0.77 17.81 2.25
C MET A 74 0.73 17.79 2.56
N LEU A 75 1.33 16.60 2.64
CA LEU A 75 2.75 16.45 2.93
C LEU A 75 3.61 17.03 1.77
N HIS A 76 3.20 16.81 0.54
CA HIS A 76 3.87 17.36 -0.63
C HIS A 76 3.75 18.90 -0.68
N GLU A 77 2.57 19.46 -0.46
CA GLU A 77 2.32 20.90 -0.50
C GLU A 77 3.03 21.64 0.63
N VAL A 78 2.99 21.10 1.87
CA VAL A 78 3.53 21.78 3.07
C VAL A 78 5.04 21.55 3.22
N ARG A 79 5.54 20.35 2.84
CA ARG A 79 6.93 19.94 3.10
C ARG A 79 7.77 19.70 1.86
N HIS A 80 7.15 19.56 0.68
CA HIS A 80 7.81 19.21 -0.59
C HIS A 80 8.61 17.89 -0.51
N VAL A 81 8.11 16.94 0.26
CA VAL A 81 8.71 15.60 0.44
C VAL A 81 7.74 14.51 0.00
N GLN A 82 8.28 13.38 -0.39
CA GLN A 82 7.53 12.16 -0.65
C GLN A 82 7.61 11.24 0.57
N PRO A 83 6.52 10.55 0.94
CA PRO A 83 6.58 9.49 1.95
C PRO A 83 7.57 8.39 1.57
N VAL A 84 8.26 7.84 2.56
CA VAL A 84 9.19 6.72 2.36
C VAL A 84 8.46 5.41 2.15
N ASN A 85 9.15 4.42 1.59
CA ASN A 85 8.64 3.06 1.48
C ASN A 85 8.82 2.28 2.79
N ALA A 86 7.79 1.55 3.21
CA ALA A 86 7.86 0.56 4.26
C ALA A 86 7.97 -0.83 3.61
N VAL A 87 9.19 -1.36 3.50
CA VAL A 87 9.47 -2.65 2.86
C VAL A 87 10.03 -3.62 3.89
N HIS A 88 9.31 -4.71 4.13
CA HIS A 88 9.73 -5.72 5.11
C HIS A 88 10.99 -6.45 4.62
N SER A 89 11.97 -6.66 5.50
CA SER A 89 13.25 -7.34 5.19
C SER A 89 13.09 -8.76 4.64
N ASN A 90 11.95 -9.40 4.90
CA ASN A 90 11.59 -10.73 4.38
C ASN A 90 10.79 -10.66 3.05
N ALA A 91 10.62 -9.49 2.46
CA ALA A 91 10.08 -9.39 1.10
C ALA A 91 11.17 -9.76 0.08
N LEU A 92 10.81 -10.59 -0.90
CA LEU A 92 11.73 -11.02 -1.97
C LEU A 92 11.44 -10.21 -3.23
N ILE A 93 12.24 -9.19 -3.48
CA ILE A 93 12.09 -8.30 -4.63
C ILE A 93 13.21 -8.60 -5.63
N ALA A 94 12.85 -8.91 -6.88
CA ALA A 94 13.82 -9.17 -7.93
C ALA A 94 14.68 -7.91 -8.22
N LYS A 95 15.87 -8.13 -8.78
CA LYS A 95 16.71 -7.01 -9.25
C LYS A 95 15.99 -6.21 -10.34
N HIS A 96 16.25 -4.91 -10.36
CA HIS A 96 15.71 -3.98 -11.38
C HIS A 96 14.17 -3.84 -11.38
N VAL A 97 13.50 -4.10 -10.25
CA VAL A 97 12.11 -3.69 -10.05
C VAL A 97 12.09 -2.16 -9.91
N GLU A 98 11.22 -1.52 -10.69
CA GLU A 98 10.95 -0.08 -10.53
C GLU A 98 9.96 0.10 -9.37
N LEU A 99 10.36 0.81 -8.33
CA LEU A 99 9.54 1.03 -7.14
C LEU A 99 9.43 2.54 -6.86
N GLY A 100 8.21 3.04 -6.85
CA GLY A 100 7.91 4.44 -6.49
C GLY A 100 8.03 4.71 -4.99
N HIS A 101 7.32 5.70 -4.50
CA HIS A 101 7.38 6.20 -3.13
C HIS A 101 6.15 5.83 -2.30
N GLY A 102 6.28 5.82 -0.98
CA GLY A 102 5.18 5.64 -0.04
C GLY A 102 4.51 4.27 -0.09
N ASN A 103 5.17 3.26 -0.64
CA ASN A 103 4.64 1.91 -0.75
C ASN A 103 4.78 1.14 0.56
N PHE A 104 3.79 0.31 0.84
CA PHE A 104 3.82 -0.69 1.90
C PHE A 104 4.01 -2.07 1.26
N ILE A 105 5.11 -2.74 1.57
CA ILE A 105 5.43 -4.09 1.09
C ILE A 105 5.67 -4.98 2.30
N ASP A 106 4.69 -5.79 2.61
CA ASP A 106 4.62 -6.59 3.84
C ASP A 106 5.49 -7.87 3.76
N GLN A 107 5.54 -8.59 4.86
CA GLN A 107 6.31 -9.83 4.97
C GLN A 107 5.90 -10.87 3.93
N GLY A 108 6.90 -11.58 3.40
CA GLY A 108 6.69 -12.68 2.47
C GLY A 108 6.14 -12.30 1.10
N VAL A 109 6.01 -11.00 0.79
CA VAL A 109 5.71 -10.52 -0.57
C VAL A 109 6.81 -10.94 -1.51
N LYS A 110 6.44 -11.45 -2.70
CA LYS A 110 7.39 -11.84 -3.75
C LYS A 110 7.11 -11.03 -5.00
N VAL A 111 8.13 -10.33 -5.51
CA VAL A 111 8.03 -9.48 -6.70
C VAL A 111 8.98 -9.98 -7.77
N GLY A 112 8.42 -10.36 -8.92
CA GLY A 112 9.14 -10.92 -10.06
C GLY A 112 9.97 -9.88 -10.85
N VAL A 113 10.71 -10.37 -11.84
CA VAL A 113 11.57 -9.52 -12.69
C VAL A 113 10.74 -8.59 -13.58
N GLY A 114 11.24 -7.39 -13.85
CA GLY A 114 10.63 -6.42 -14.75
C GLY A 114 9.33 -5.81 -14.23
N VAL A 115 8.99 -6.02 -12.94
CA VAL A 115 7.81 -5.43 -12.33
C VAL A 115 8.01 -3.93 -12.13
N LYS A 116 6.94 -3.16 -12.38
CA LYS A 116 6.86 -1.72 -12.10
C LYS A 116 5.77 -1.49 -11.06
N ILE A 117 6.12 -0.83 -9.97
CA ILE A 117 5.20 -0.47 -8.90
C ILE A 117 5.21 1.05 -8.75
N GLY A 118 4.06 1.66 -8.92
CA GLY A 118 3.86 3.10 -8.76
C GLY A 118 4.01 3.57 -7.31
N ASN A 119 3.29 4.61 -6.95
CA ASN A 119 3.40 5.25 -5.65
C ASN A 119 2.24 4.84 -4.74
N HIS A 120 2.50 4.84 -3.43
CA HIS A 120 1.48 4.67 -2.39
C HIS A 120 0.65 3.39 -2.50
N CYS A 121 1.23 2.32 -3.06
CA CYS A 121 0.60 1.01 -3.13
C CYS A 121 0.71 0.26 -1.81
N LEU A 122 -0.26 -0.62 -1.54
CA LEU A 122 -0.27 -1.51 -0.39
C LEU A 122 -0.23 -2.96 -0.87
N LEU A 123 0.91 -3.62 -0.74
CA LEU A 123 1.10 -5.03 -1.03
C LEU A 123 1.14 -5.80 0.30
N GLN A 124 0.05 -6.48 0.62
CA GLN A 124 -0.09 -7.16 1.91
C GLN A 124 0.59 -8.53 1.94
N ALA A 125 0.73 -9.07 3.15
CA ALA A 125 1.52 -10.25 3.45
C ALA A 125 1.32 -11.42 2.47
N GLY A 126 2.43 -11.96 2.00
CA GLY A 126 2.46 -13.18 1.19
C GLY A 126 1.89 -13.05 -0.23
N CYS A 127 1.56 -11.85 -0.73
CA CYS A 127 1.15 -11.73 -2.12
C CYS A 127 2.32 -12.00 -3.08
N ILE A 128 2.00 -12.52 -4.26
CA ILE A 128 2.97 -12.88 -5.30
C ILE A 128 2.66 -12.07 -6.55
N ILE A 129 3.65 -11.30 -6.99
CA ILE A 129 3.59 -10.47 -8.20
C ILE A 129 4.51 -11.12 -9.24
N GLY A 130 3.91 -11.64 -10.30
CA GLY A 130 4.61 -12.30 -11.41
C GLY A 130 5.50 -11.35 -12.21
N ALA A 131 6.28 -11.89 -13.15
CA ALA A 131 7.16 -11.09 -13.98
C ALA A 131 6.40 -10.09 -14.87
N GLU A 132 7.01 -8.93 -15.13
CA GLU A 132 6.50 -7.91 -16.08
C GLU A 132 5.09 -7.38 -15.72
N VAL A 133 4.70 -7.46 -14.45
CA VAL A 133 3.46 -6.84 -13.95
C VAL A 133 3.67 -5.33 -13.82
N SER A 134 2.66 -4.56 -14.24
CA SER A 134 2.62 -3.10 -14.08
C SER A 134 1.53 -2.74 -13.06
N ILE A 135 1.91 -2.06 -11.98
CA ILE A 135 1.02 -1.62 -10.91
C ILE A 135 1.08 -0.10 -10.84
N SER A 136 -0.04 0.56 -11.09
CA SER A 136 -0.15 2.02 -11.00
C SER A 136 -0.29 2.50 -9.55
N ASP A 137 -0.44 3.82 -9.36
CA ASP A 137 -0.48 4.43 -8.03
C ASP A 137 -1.71 4.04 -7.21
N PHE A 138 -1.57 4.03 -5.90
CA PHE A 138 -2.64 3.78 -4.92
C PHE A 138 -3.36 2.42 -5.05
N VAL A 139 -2.75 1.46 -5.71
CA VAL A 139 -3.28 0.09 -5.79
C VAL A 139 -3.14 -0.62 -4.45
N GLN A 140 -4.14 -1.43 -4.10
CA GLN A 140 -4.12 -2.29 -2.92
C GLN A 140 -4.24 -3.74 -3.33
N ILE A 141 -3.32 -4.58 -2.86
CA ILE A 141 -3.32 -6.03 -3.12
C ILE A 141 -3.35 -6.75 -1.77
N GLY A 142 -4.44 -7.45 -1.52
CA GLY A 142 -4.70 -8.18 -0.28
C GLY A 142 -3.79 -9.40 -0.11
N SER A 143 -3.67 -9.82 1.14
CA SER A 143 -2.79 -10.91 1.57
C SER A 143 -3.02 -12.20 0.76
N GLY A 144 -1.92 -12.88 0.42
CA GLY A 144 -1.97 -14.17 -0.28
C GLY A 144 -2.48 -14.13 -1.72
N SER A 145 -2.65 -12.94 -2.31
CA SER A 145 -3.08 -12.84 -3.72
C SER A 145 -1.95 -13.18 -4.69
N ILE A 146 -2.31 -13.72 -5.84
CA ILE A 146 -1.40 -14.12 -6.91
C ILE A 146 -1.74 -13.32 -8.17
N ILE A 147 -0.83 -12.45 -8.56
CA ILE A 147 -0.92 -11.66 -9.80
C ILE A 147 0.04 -12.30 -10.79
N SER A 148 -0.49 -12.97 -11.80
CA SER A 148 0.34 -13.65 -12.80
C SER A 148 1.07 -12.68 -13.73
N SER A 149 2.02 -13.18 -14.50
CA SER A 149 2.91 -12.36 -15.33
C SER A 149 2.16 -11.51 -16.38
N GLY A 150 2.70 -10.31 -16.66
CA GLY A 150 2.18 -9.41 -17.69
C GLY A 150 0.83 -8.77 -17.36
N VAL A 151 0.35 -8.87 -16.12
CA VAL A 151 -0.88 -8.19 -15.68
C VAL A 151 -0.64 -6.70 -15.55
N THR A 152 -1.61 -5.90 -15.97
CA THR A 152 -1.65 -4.45 -15.73
C THR A 152 -2.73 -4.12 -14.72
N ILE A 153 -2.35 -3.42 -13.64
CA ILE A 153 -3.29 -2.97 -12.60
C ILE A 153 -3.29 -1.45 -12.60
N GLU A 154 -4.41 -0.86 -12.96
CA GLU A 154 -4.54 0.58 -13.06
C GLU A 154 -4.78 1.23 -11.68
N GLU A 155 -4.66 2.56 -11.66
CA GLU A 155 -4.72 3.39 -10.46
C GLU A 155 -5.93 3.08 -9.56
N GLU A 156 -5.71 3.07 -8.23
CA GLU A 156 -6.75 2.87 -7.21
C GLU A 156 -7.47 1.52 -7.24
N ALA A 157 -7.04 0.58 -8.08
CA ALA A 157 -7.66 -0.75 -8.06
C ALA A 157 -7.47 -1.43 -6.69
N PHE A 158 -8.52 -2.12 -6.26
CA PHE A 158 -8.54 -2.88 -5.00
C PHE A 158 -8.67 -4.37 -5.29
N ILE A 159 -7.70 -5.14 -4.86
CA ILE A 159 -7.65 -6.59 -4.99
C ILE A 159 -7.77 -7.19 -3.59
N GLY A 160 -8.86 -7.90 -3.33
CA GLY A 160 -9.13 -8.57 -2.06
C GLY A 160 -8.11 -9.66 -1.74
N ALA A 161 -8.12 -10.15 -0.51
CA ALA A 161 -7.22 -11.23 -0.09
C ALA A 161 -7.48 -12.54 -0.87
N GLY A 162 -6.41 -13.28 -1.16
CA GLY A 162 -6.49 -14.59 -1.80
C GLY A 162 -6.99 -14.58 -3.24
N VAL A 163 -6.94 -13.45 -3.93
CA VAL A 163 -7.33 -13.32 -5.34
C VAL A 163 -6.26 -13.91 -6.25
N THR A 164 -6.70 -14.59 -7.31
CA THR A 164 -5.81 -15.02 -8.40
C THR A 164 -6.18 -14.28 -9.69
N VAL A 165 -5.22 -13.58 -10.30
CA VAL A 165 -5.38 -12.93 -11.61
C VAL A 165 -4.53 -13.67 -12.63
N VAL A 166 -5.14 -14.18 -13.71
CA VAL A 166 -4.40 -14.89 -14.78
C VAL A 166 -3.56 -13.91 -15.62
N SER A 167 -2.57 -14.45 -16.34
CA SER A 167 -1.59 -13.66 -17.09
C SER A 167 -2.19 -12.74 -18.15
N GLY A 168 -1.57 -11.57 -18.36
CA GLY A 168 -1.87 -10.66 -19.46
C GLY A 168 -3.19 -9.89 -19.35
N ILE A 169 -3.84 -9.94 -18.18
CA ILE A 169 -5.13 -9.26 -17.95
C ILE A 169 -4.90 -7.83 -17.47
N THR A 170 -5.82 -6.94 -17.84
CA THR A 170 -5.90 -5.58 -17.30
C THR A 170 -7.00 -5.48 -16.25
N ILE A 171 -6.66 -4.95 -15.08
CA ILE A 171 -7.59 -4.53 -14.02
C ILE A 171 -7.70 -3.02 -14.10
N GLY A 172 -8.87 -2.52 -14.49
CA GLY A 172 -9.12 -1.12 -14.76
C GLY A 172 -9.08 -0.23 -13.51
N LYS A 173 -8.92 1.08 -13.72
CA LYS A 173 -8.85 2.09 -12.67
C LYS A 173 -10.02 1.99 -11.69
N GLY A 174 -9.71 1.94 -10.39
CA GLY A 174 -10.71 1.87 -9.33
C GLY A 174 -11.56 0.59 -9.33
N ALA A 175 -11.21 -0.42 -10.12
CA ALA A 175 -11.90 -1.71 -10.10
C ALA A 175 -11.72 -2.39 -8.73
N ARG A 176 -12.69 -3.19 -8.33
CA ARG A 176 -12.70 -3.90 -7.05
C ARG A 176 -12.90 -5.39 -7.27
N ILE A 177 -11.92 -6.16 -6.81
CA ILE A 177 -11.96 -7.64 -6.90
C ILE A 177 -12.24 -8.17 -5.49
N GLY A 178 -13.35 -8.89 -5.34
CA GLY A 178 -13.71 -9.51 -4.06
C GLY A 178 -12.74 -10.62 -3.65
N ALA A 179 -12.56 -10.80 -2.33
CA ALA A 179 -11.62 -11.79 -1.80
C ALA A 179 -11.91 -13.20 -2.33
N GLY A 180 -10.85 -14.00 -2.55
CA GLY A 180 -10.93 -15.37 -3.04
C GLY A 180 -11.36 -15.52 -4.49
N SER A 181 -11.46 -14.44 -5.25
CA SER A 181 -11.88 -14.49 -6.66
C SER A 181 -10.78 -14.99 -7.59
N VAL A 182 -11.18 -15.59 -8.71
CA VAL A 182 -10.27 -15.96 -9.81
C VAL A 182 -10.65 -15.16 -11.05
N VAL A 183 -9.80 -14.17 -11.39
CA VAL A 183 -10.03 -13.25 -12.51
C VAL A 183 -9.41 -13.83 -13.77
N VAL A 184 -10.27 -14.17 -14.73
CA VAL A 184 -9.89 -14.83 -16.00
C VAL A 184 -10.11 -13.93 -17.23
N ALA A 185 -10.65 -12.74 -17.05
CA ALA A 185 -10.91 -11.76 -18.11
C ALA A 185 -10.65 -10.35 -17.60
N PRO A 186 -10.38 -9.36 -18.48
CA PRO A 186 -10.19 -7.97 -18.08
C PRO A 186 -11.37 -7.42 -17.28
N VAL A 187 -11.08 -6.60 -16.26
CA VAL A 187 -12.07 -5.91 -15.42
C VAL A 187 -12.09 -4.44 -15.78
N LYS A 188 -13.27 -3.89 -16.03
CA LYS A 188 -13.41 -2.49 -16.45
C LYS A 188 -13.16 -1.53 -15.28
N ALA A 189 -12.82 -0.29 -15.62
CA ALA A 189 -12.67 0.77 -14.63
C ALA A 189 -13.95 0.91 -13.78
N GLY A 190 -13.76 1.00 -12.44
CA GLY A 190 -14.84 1.13 -11.46
C GLY A 190 -15.71 -0.11 -11.28
N GLU A 191 -15.49 -1.18 -12.01
CA GLU A 191 -16.28 -2.39 -11.91
C GLU A 191 -15.95 -3.19 -10.64
N THR A 192 -16.97 -3.80 -10.03
CA THR A 192 -16.79 -4.74 -8.93
C THR A 192 -17.09 -6.14 -9.41
N VAL A 193 -16.11 -7.05 -9.24
CA VAL A 193 -16.26 -8.46 -9.62
C VAL A 193 -15.97 -9.37 -8.44
N PHE A 194 -16.63 -10.55 -8.43
CA PHE A 194 -16.47 -11.54 -7.38
C PHE A 194 -16.70 -12.96 -7.92
N GLY A 195 -16.04 -13.93 -7.33
CA GLY A 195 -16.29 -15.37 -7.55
C GLY A 195 -15.20 -16.08 -8.36
N ASN A 196 -15.44 -17.35 -8.67
CA ASN A 196 -14.56 -18.21 -9.47
C ASN A 196 -15.40 -18.91 -10.57
N PRO A 197 -15.28 -18.50 -11.85
CA PRO A 197 -14.59 -17.31 -12.33
C PRO A 197 -15.25 -16.03 -11.85
N ALA A 198 -14.46 -14.96 -11.70
CA ALA A 198 -14.94 -13.66 -11.24
C ALA A 198 -15.94 -13.06 -12.25
N GLN A 199 -17.08 -12.62 -11.75
CA GLN A 199 -18.18 -12.03 -12.54
C GLN A 199 -18.58 -10.69 -11.94
N PRO A 200 -19.06 -9.72 -12.75
CA PRO A 200 -19.59 -8.46 -12.26
C PRO A 200 -20.75 -8.67 -11.29
N ILE A 201 -20.70 -7.93 -10.18
CA ILE A 201 -21.85 -7.86 -9.27
C ILE A 201 -22.86 -6.91 -9.90
N LYS A 202 -24.07 -7.41 -10.21
CA LYS A 202 -25.16 -6.54 -10.61
C LYS A 202 -25.60 -5.71 -9.39
N SER A 203 -25.44 -4.41 -9.47
CA SER A 203 -26.01 -3.45 -8.53
C SER A 203 -27.53 -3.38 -8.67
#